data_8440ce0586498062d0287eaa163faa73
#
_entry.id   8440ce0586498062d0287eaa163faa73
#
_cell.length_a   1.000
_cell.length_b   1.000
_cell.length_c   1.000
_cell.angle_alpha   90.00
_cell.angle_beta   90.00
_cell.angle_gamma   90.00
#
_symmetry.space_group_name_H-M   'P 1'
#
loop_
_entity.id
_entity.type
_entity.pdbx_description
1 polymer ?
#
loop_
_entity_poly.entity_id
_entity_poly.type
_entity_poly.pdbx_seq_one_letter_code
_entity_poly.pdbx_strand_id
1 'polypeptide(L)'
;MEAASYQGRPVFFRLIGPWARPNQASEMTAVDQMMDLSFARFVLFIVVLPTGAALLAWRNARVGRGDRRGAFRLASFVFLCTLAARLLGSHHVPTTAEVSILFSILEAAVIMGTIAWVLYMAFEPQVRRRSPTMLVSWNRVLSGRWRDPLVGRDLLVGIAFGTAEVCITATIFNMPFVGRLAPQLMPNVDAFFLLWLQQVIAAVLGGLSYMFLLDLSALVFRRQWLAVSAFIIATALVFAAGYGVRSPIAIARPIFLLVLISYLLTRFGVLTVVAFVYVHSVILSFPVTINQSAWYARVTLFATASVLIIALYAFHTTLAGRVVGPSSMRISSRSGKTPTPTSPS
;
A
#
# COMPACT_ATOMS: atom_id res chain seq x y z
N MET A 1 44.17 6.36 4.72
CA MET A 1 43.95 5.13 5.45
C MET A 1 43.44 5.52 6.82
N GLU A 2 42.20 5.10 7.14
CA GLU A 2 41.58 5.36 8.45
C GLU A 2 41.42 4.02 9.15
N ALA A 3 41.77 3.96 10.43
CA ALA A 3 41.60 2.78 11.26
C ALA A 3 41.20 3.21 12.67
N ALA A 4 40.30 2.48 13.29
CA ALA A 4 39.94 2.65 14.69
C ALA A 4 40.11 1.32 15.43
N SER A 5 40.60 1.41 16.68
CA SER A 5 40.72 0.26 17.55
C SER A 5 39.95 0.54 18.87
N TYR A 6 39.34 -0.50 19.41
CA TYR A 6 38.69 -0.48 20.72
C TYR A 6 39.24 -1.62 21.57
N GLN A 7 39.75 -1.31 22.76
CA GLN A 7 40.40 -2.27 23.65
C GLN A 7 41.50 -3.12 22.99
N GLY A 8 42.33 -2.50 22.14
CA GLY A 8 43.42 -3.18 21.44
C GLY A 8 43.00 -4.03 20.25
N ARG A 9 41.72 -4.09 19.88
CA ARG A 9 41.20 -4.79 18.71
C ARG A 9 40.81 -3.81 17.61
N PRO A 10 41.23 -4.04 16.35
CA PRO A 10 40.81 -3.19 15.24
C PRO A 10 39.29 -3.39 15.01
N VAL A 11 38.52 -2.31 15.14
CA VAL A 11 37.06 -2.31 14.94
C VAL A 11 36.63 -1.64 13.65
N PHE A 12 37.52 -0.85 13.04
CA PHE A 12 37.26 -0.17 11.78
C PHE A 12 38.53 -0.04 10.97
N PHE A 13 38.43 -0.31 9.68
CA PHE A 13 39.52 -0.13 8.73
C PHE A 13 38.99 0.32 7.38
N ARG A 14 39.46 1.47 6.88
CA ARG A 14 39.09 2.02 5.56
C ARG A 14 40.33 2.43 4.78
N LEU A 15 40.46 1.85 3.60
CA LEU A 15 41.45 2.31 2.62
C LEU A 15 40.92 3.54 1.90
N ILE A 16 41.58 4.67 2.09
CA ILE A 16 41.30 5.90 1.37
C ILE A 16 42.27 5.94 0.18
N GLY A 17 41.74 5.67 -1.01
CA GLY A 17 42.52 5.77 -2.25
C GLY A 17 42.56 7.21 -2.78
N PRO A 18 43.42 7.51 -3.78
CA PRO A 18 43.49 8.85 -4.41
C PRO A 18 42.16 9.31 -5.04
N TRP A 19 41.26 8.34 -5.33
CA TRP A 19 39.92 8.55 -5.84
C TRP A 19 38.90 8.88 -4.75
N ALA A 20 39.22 8.63 -3.50
CA ALA A 20 38.38 8.99 -2.35
C ALA A 20 38.63 10.45 -1.96
N ARG A 21 38.33 11.37 -2.85
CA ARG A 21 38.30 12.80 -2.50
C ARG A 21 37.10 13.01 -1.57
N PRO A 22 37.30 13.72 -0.42
CA PRO A 22 36.17 14.19 0.36
C PRO A 22 35.45 15.25 -0.48
N ASN A 23 34.39 14.82 -1.13
CA ASN A 23 33.57 15.70 -1.98
C ASN A 23 32.50 16.37 -1.10
N GLN A 24 32.97 17.00 0.01
CA GLN A 24 32.11 17.66 0.98
C GLN A 24 31.21 18.72 0.34
N ALA A 25 31.71 19.45 -0.66
CA ALA A 25 30.90 20.46 -1.33
C ALA A 25 29.81 19.85 -2.24
N SER A 26 30.13 18.74 -2.93
CA SER A 26 29.12 18.06 -3.77
C SER A 26 28.12 17.23 -2.94
N GLU A 27 28.55 16.70 -1.80
CA GLU A 27 27.67 16.01 -0.86
C GLU A 27 26.75 16.99 -0.14
N MET A 28 27.24 18.17 0.28
CA MET A 28 26.41 19.22 0.87
C MET A 28 25.38 19.76 -0.12
N THR A 29 25.75 20.04 -1.36
CA THR A 29 24.76 20.49 -2.38
C THR A 29 23.73 19.40 -2.73
N ALA A 30 24.14 18.15 -2.78
CA ALA A 30 23.21 17.03 -3.01
C ALA A 30 22.30 16.79 -1.79
N VAL A 31 22.84 16.94 -0.58
CA VAL A 31 22.07 16.83 0.68
C VAL A 31 21.12 18.02 0.81
N ASP A 32 21.53 19.24 0.49
CA ASP A 32 20.68 20.44 0.53
C ASP A 32 19.53 20.32 -0.48
N GLN A 33 19.80 19.89 -1.72
CA GLN A 33 18.76 19.62 -2.72
C GLN A 33 17.85 18.47 -2.31
N MET A 34 18.38 17.40 -1.71
CA MET A 34 17.56 16.32 -1.17
C MET A 34 16.72 16.79 0.03
N MET A 35 17.24 17.69 0.87
CA MET A 35 16.49 18.28 1.97
C MET A 35 15.35 19.15 1.49
N ASP A 36 15.56 20.04 0.52
CA ASP A 36 14.50 20.90 -0.03
C ASP A 36 13.38 20.10 -0.67
N LEU A 37 13.72 19.09 -1.44
CA LEU A 37 12.76 18.20 -2.10
C LEU A 37 12.09 17.24 -1.13
N SER A 38 12.83 16.76 -0.13
CA SER A 38 12.30 15.95 0.96
C SER A 38 11.39 16.79 1.87
N PHE A 39 11.72 18.06 2.06
CA PHE A 39 10.91 19.00 2.81
C PHE A 39 9.57 19.27 2.11
N ALA A 40 9.56 19.52 0.79
CA ALA A 40 8.32 19.69 0.03
C ALA A 40 7.41 18.46 0.11
N ARG A 41 7.99 17.25 0.04
CA ARG A 41 7.26 15.97 0.23
C ARG A 41 6.74 15.86 1.66
N PHE A 42 7.58 16.14 2.65
CA PHE A 42 7.20 16.14 4.05
C PHE A 42 6.01 17.09 4.27
N VAL A 43 6.11 18.33 3.79
CA VAL A 43 5.02 19.31 3.92
C VAL A 43 3.74 18.81 3.25
N LEU A 44 3.83 18.28 2.04
CA LEU A 44 2.64 17.79 1.32
C LEU A 44 2.02 16.56 1.99
N PHE A 45 2.82 15.53 2.28
CA PHE A 45 2.30 14.25 2.77
C PHE A 45 2.09 14.22 4.29
N ILE A 46 2.85 15.00 5.06
CA ILE A 46 2.78 15.00 6.52
C ILE A 46 1.96 16.16 7.07
N VAL A 47 1.88 17.28 6.34
CA VAL A 47 1.15 18.46 6.82
C VAL A 47 -0.12 18.70 6.00
N VAL A 48 -0.01 18.97 4.71
CA VAL A 48 -1.14 19.41 3.87
C VAL A 48 -2.18 18.31 3.72
N LEU A 49 -1.75 17.11 3.40
CA LEU A 49 -2.65 15.99 3.11
C LEU A 49 -3.36 15.49 4.38
N PRO A 50 -2.68 15.24 5.52
CA PRO A 50 -3.36 14.89 6.77
C PRO A 50 -4.22 16.02 7.32
N THR A 51 -3.80 17.30 7.19
CA THR A 51 -4.62 18.44 7.65
C THR A 51 -5.89 18.55 6.82
N GLY A 52 -5.79 18.48 5.49
CA GLY A 52 -6.95 18.46 4.60
C GLY A 52 -7.88 17.27 4.88
N ALA A 53 -7.31 16.09 5.07
CA ALA A 53 -8.07 14.91 5.45
C ALA A 53 -8.73 15.07 6.83
N ALA A 54 -8.03 15.62 7.82
CA ALA A 54 -8.57 15.86 9.15
C ALA A 54 -9.73 16.84 9.14
N LEU A 55 -9.63 17.93 8.38
CA LEU A 55 -10.72 18.91 8.22
C LEU A 55 -11.96 18.28 7.57
N LEU A 56 -11.76 17.46 6.52
CA LEU A 56 -12.88 16.75 5.87
C LEU A 56 -13.47 15.69 6.78
N ALA A 57 -12.65 14.91 7.48
CA ALA A 57 -13.08 13.90 8.43
C ALA A 57 -13.88 14.51 9.57
N TRP A 58 -13.41 15.62 10.13
CA TRP A 58 -14.09 16.36 11.19
C TRP A 58 -15.45 16.89 10.73
N ARG A 59 -15.50 17.50 9.53
CA ARG A 59 -16.76 17.95 8.92
C ARG A 59 -17.73 16.80 8.72
N ASN A 60 -17.26 15.67 8.17
CA ASN A 60 -18.08 14.48 7.93
C ASN A 60 -18.59 13.88 9.25
N ALA A 61 -17.74 13.82 10.28
CA ALA A 61 -18.10 13.34 11.60
C ALA A 61 -19.14 14.21 12.30
N ARG A 62 -19.03 15.56 12.18
CA ARG A 62 -20.02 16.51 12.73
C ARG A 62 -21.40 16.40 12.09
N VAL A 63 -21.43 16.13 10.78
CA VAL A 63 -22.68 15.99 10.02
C VAL A 63 -23.28 14.58 10.18
N GLY A 64 -22.64 13.70 10.98
CA GLY A 64 -23.08 12.32 11.18
C GLY A 64 -22.90 11.43 9.94
N ARG A 65 -22.04 11.84 9.00
CA ARG A 65 -21.76 11.12 7.76
C ARG A 65 -20.47 10.33 7.92
N GLY A 66 -20.47 9.10 7.45
CA GLY A 66 -19.29 8.21 7.43
C GLY A 66 -19.48 6.94 8.24
N ASP A 67 -18.81 5.88 7.76
CA ASP A 67 -18.79 4.57 8.41
C ASP A 67 -17.75 4.54 9.54
N ARG A 68 -18.15 4.99 10.73
CA ARG A 68 -17.29 4.98 11.93
C ARG A 68 -16.83 3.57 12.32
N ARG A 69 -17.66 2.54 12.08
CA ARG A 69 -17.32 1.16 12.42
C ARG A 69 -16.25 0.62 11.48
N GLY A 70 -16.39 0.85 10.18
CA GLY A 70 -15.37 0.50 9.19
C GLY A 70 -14.06 1.25 9.43
N ALA A 71 -14.13 2.56 9.70
CA ALA A 71 -12.97 3.38 10.04
C ALA A 71 -12.22 2.84 11.27
N PHE A 72 -12.95 2.47 12.33
CA PHE A 72 -12.35 1.90 13.54
C PHE A 72 -11.69 0.54 13.29
N ARG A 73 -12.34 -0.36 12.55
CA ARG A 73 -11.75 -1.67 12.19
C ARG A 73 -10.47 -1.51 11.40
N LEU A 74 -10.47 -0.59 10.42
CA LEU A 74 -9.29 -0.29 9.62
C LEU A 74 -8.16 0.30 10.46
N ALA A 75 -8.47 1.28 11.30
CA ALA A 75 -7.52 1.92 12.21
C ALA A 75 -6.91 0.91 13.18
N SER A 76 -7.74 0.03 13.77
CA SER A 76 -7.28 -1.04 14.66
C SER A 76 -6.37 -2.04 13.95
N PHE A 77 -6.68 -2.39 12.70
CA PHE A 77 -5.82 -3.25 11.89
C PHE A 77 -4.44 -2.60 11.66
N VAL A 78 -4.41 -1.35 11.19
CA VAL A 78 -3.15 -0.63 10.95
C VAL A 78 -2.38 -0.40 12.25
N PHE A 79 -3.07 -0.06 13.34
CA PHE A 79 -2.48 0.06 14.68
C PHE A 79 -1.80 -1.24 15.11
N LEU A 80 -2.50 -2.37 15.05
CA LEU A 80 -1.96 -3.67 15.48
C LEU A 80 -0.79 -4.13 14.59
N CYS A 81 -0.88 -3.93 13.27
CA CYS A 81 0.23 -4.22 12.35
C CYS A 81 1.45 -3.36 12.65
N THR A 82 1.25 -2.06 12.94
CA THR A 82 2.36 -1.15 13.26
C THR A 82 2.98 -1.51 14.60
N LEU A 83 2.14 -1.80 15.61
CA LEU A 83 2.59 -2.23 16.93
C LEU A 83 3.44 -3.50 16.82
N ALA A 84 2.94 -4.52 16.14
CA ALA A 84 3.66 -5.77 15.91
C ALA A 84 4.98 -5.56 15.15
N ALA A 85 4.95 -4.78 14.07
CA ALA A 85 6.14 -4.47 13.29
C ALA A 85 7.21 -3.77 14.12
N ARG A 86 6.82 -2.79 14.94
CA ARG A 86 7.75 -2.05 15.79
C ARG A 86 8.29 -2.88 16.95
N LEU A 87 7.45 -3.70 17.59
CA LEU A 87 7.89 -4.63 18.64
C LEU A 87 8.92 -5.63 18.10
N LEU A 88 8.67 -6.23 16.95
CA LEU A 88 9.60 -7.19 16.32
C LEU A 88 10.91 -6.54 15.85
N GLY A 89 10.87 -5.25 15.48
CA GLY A 89 12.04 -4.54 14.95
C GLY A 89 12.86 -3.77 15.98
N SER A 90 12.41 -3.71 17.23
CA SER A 90 13.11 -2.97 18.28
C SER A 90 14.14 -3.85 18.99
N HIS A 91 15.29 -3.27 19.30
CA HIS A 91 16.28 -3.90 20.18
C HIS A 91 15.91 -3.64 21.63
N HIS A 92 15.35 -4.66 22.25
CA HIS A 92 14.96 -4.61 23.67
C HIS A 92 16.19 -4.78 24.57
N VAL A 93 16.36 -3.84 25.50
CA VAL A 93 17.47 -3.85 26.46
C VAL A 93 16.93 -3.74 27.89
N PRO A 94 17.40 -4.53 28.85
CA PRO A 94 16.89 -4.53 30.24
C PRO A 94 17.40 -3.31 31.03
N THR A 95 17.04 -2.11 30.55
CA THR A 95 17.41 -0.82 31.17
C THR A 95 16.20 0.11 31.18
N THR A 96 16.31 1.25 31.86
CA THR A 96 15.27 2.29 31.86
C THR A 96 14.97 2.84 30.46
N ALA A 97 15.88 2.68 29.48
CA ALA A 97 15.67 3.03 28.08
C ALA A 97 14.54 2.21 27.41
N GLU A 98 14.24 1.01 27.94
CA GLU A 98 13.13 0.17 27.45
C GLU A 98 11.78 0.90 27.51
N VAL A 99 11.55 1.69 28.54
CA VAL A 99 10.32 2.49 28.67
C VAL A 99 10.18 3.48 27.52
N SER A 100 11.26 4.15 27.12
CA SER A 100 11.26 5.08 26.00
C SER A 100 11.01 4.37 24.67
N ILE A 101 11.57 3.16 24.50
CA ILE A 101 11.33 2.32 23.32
C ILE A 101 9.85 1.95 23.23
N LEU A 102 9.25 1.47 24.31
CA LEU A 102 7.82 1.11 24.33
C LEU A 102 6.91 2.32 24.05
N PHE A 103 7.22 3.48 24.60
CA PHE A 103 6.48 4.71 24.28
C PHE A 103 6.58 5.07 22.80
N SER A 104 7.76 5.00 22.18
CA SER A 104 7.95 5.30 20.74
C SER A 104 7.22 4.30 19.84
N ILE A 105 7.16 3.04 20.24
CA ILE A 105 6.40 2.00 19.55
C ILE A 105 4.90 2.31 19.58
N LEU A 106 4.38 2.64 20.77
CA LEU A 106 2.98 2.97 20.96
C LEU A 106 2.59 4.25 20.20
N GLU A 107 3.43 5.29 20.28
CA GLU A 107 3.27 6.55 19.55
C GLU A 107 3.13 6.28 18.03
N ALA A 108 4.06 5.54 17.45
CA ALA A 108 4.02 5.19 16.03
C ALA A 108 2.74 4.44 15.65
N ALA A 109 2.31 3.48 16.48
CA ALA A 109 1.10 2.70 16.23
C ALA A 109 -0.17 3.57 16.29
N VAL A 110 -0.26 4.46 17.28
CA VAL A 110 -1.37 5.42 17.42
C VAL A 110 -1.42 6.38 16.23
N ILE A 111 -0.28 6.94 15.83
CA ILE A 111 -0.20 7.86 14.69
C ILE A 111 -0.67 7.16 13.40
N MET A 112 -0.16 5.96 13.08
CA MET A 112 -0.54 5.25 11.86
C MET A 112 -2.01 4.82 11.86
N GLY A 113 -2.52 4.34 12.98
CA GLY A 113 -3.94 4.04 13.14
C GLY A 113 -4.84 5.28 12.98
N THR A 114 -4.42 6.40 13.56
CA THR A 114 -5.14 7.68 13.42
C THR A 114 -5.15 8.17 11.98
N ILE A 115 -4.03 8.09 11.27
CA ILE A 115 -3.95 8.44 9.84
C ILE A 115 -4.92 7.59 9.03
N ALA A 116 -4.95 6.27 9.26
CA ALA A 116 -5.88 5.37 8.57
C ALA A 116 -7.35 5.76 8.83
N TRP A 117 -7.69 6.06 10.08
CA TRP A 117 -9.03 6.49 10.48
C TRP A 117 -9.44 7.80 9.81
N VAL A 118 -8.56 8.80 9.88
CA VAL A 118 -8.78 10.13 9.31
C VAL A 118 -8.95 10.06 7.80
N LEU A 119 -8.06 9.37 7.10
CA LEU A 119 -8.14 9.20 5.64
C LEU A 119 -9.46 8.54 5.25
N TYR A 120 -9.83 7.43 5.89
CA TYR A 120 -11.05 6.72 5.57
C TYR A 120 -12.30 7.59 5.80
N MET A 121 -12.39 8.26 6.95
CA MET A 121 -13.49 9.17 7.28
C MET A 121 -13.55 10.39 6.37
N ALA A 122 -12.43 10.81 5.79
CA ALA A 122 -12.38 11.96 4.89
C ALA A 122 -13.04 11.65 3.55
N PHE A 123 -12.70 10.53 2.91
CA PHE A 123 -13.16 10.25 1.53
C PHE A 123 -14.41 9.35 1.46
N GLU A 124 -14.63 8.45 2.42
CA GLU A 124 -15.69 7.45 2.36
C GLU A 124 -17.07 8.03 2.02
N PRO A 125 -17.56 9.10 2.69
CA PRO A 125 -18.89 9.64 2.41
C PRO A 125 -19.03 10.24 1.01
N GLN A 126 -17.94 10.75 0.46
CA GLN A 126 -17.93 11.39 -0.87
C GLN A 126 -17.88 10.33 -1.96
N VAL A 127 -16.98 9.35 -1.83
CA VAL A 127 -16.85 8.24 -2.77
C VAL A 127 -18.12 7.40 -2.80
N ARG A 128 -18.74 7.14 -1.64
CA ARG A 128 -20.02 6.44 -1.58
C ARG A 128 -21.15 7.15 -2.35
N ARG A 129 -21.11 8.47 -2.46
CA ARG A 129 -22.10 9.24 -3.22
C ARG A 129 -21.80 9.30 -4.71
N ARG A 130 -20.52 9.44 -5.09
CA ARG A 130 -20.13 9.66 -6.50
C ARG A 130 -19.88 8.36 -7.23
N SER A 131 -19.23 7.40 -6.59
CA SER A 131 -18.74 6.18 -7.21
C SER A 131 -18.78 5.01 -6.21
N PRO A 132 -19.99 4.56 -5.78
CA PRO A 132 -20.16 3.54 -4.75
C PRO A 132 -19.48 2.22 -5.11
N THR A 133 -19.34 1.93 -6.40
CA THR A 133 -18.71 0.71 -6.92
C THR A 133 -17.25 0.56 -6.49
N MET A 134 -16.52 1.67 -6.31
CA MET A 134 -15.11 1.65 -5.91
C MET A 134 -14.88 1.14 -4.48
N LEU A 135 -15.92 1.16 -3.62
CA LEU A 135 -15.83 0.74 -2.21
C LEU A 135 -16.50 -0.61 -1.94
N VAL A 136 -17.15 -1.25 -2.92
CA VAL A 136 -17.96 -2.46 -2.67
C VAL A 136 -17.12 -3.57 -2.08
N SER A 137 -16.03 -3.96 -2.74
CA SER A 137 -15.16 -5.06 -2.28
C SER A 137 -14.43 -4.69 -0.99
N TRP A 138 -14.01 -3.43 -0.86
CA TRP A 138 -13.40 -2.91 0.35
C TRP A 138 -14.31 -3.01 1.57
N ASN A 139 -15.58 -2.58 1.43
CA ASN A 139 -16.57 -2.65 2.49
C ASN A 139 -16.92 -4.10 2.87
N ARG A 140 -16.86 -5.03 1.91
CA ARG A 140 -17.03 -6.47 2.19
C ARG A 140 -15.89 -6.99 3.05
N VAL A 141 -14.65 -6.63 2.76
CA VAL A 141 -13.48 -6.96 3.60
C VAL A 141 -13.64 -6.37 4.99
N LEU A 142 -13.96 -5.09 5.12
CA LEU A 142 -14.16 -4.43 6.42
C LEU A 142 -15.33 -5.01 7.21
N SER A 143 -16.36 -5.54 6.54
CA SER A 143 -17.49 -6.21 7.20
C SER A 143 -17.24 -7.68 7.55
N GLY A 144 -16.03 -8.21 7.27
CA GLY A 144 -15.65 -9.59 7.55
C GLY A 144 -16.08 -10.59 6.49
N ARG A 145 -16.61 -10.15 5.35
CA ARG A 145 -17.01 -11.02 4.22
C ARG A 145 -15.83 -11.31 3.29
N TRP A 146 -14.78 -11.93 3.84
CA TRP A 146 -13.55 -12.23 3.12
C TRP A 146 -13.74 -13.24 1.98
N ARG A 147 -14.67 -14.19 2.12
CA ARG A 147 -14.93 -15.25 1.12
C ARG A 147 -15.87 -14.83 0.00
N ASP A 148 -16.02 -13.54 -0.23
CA ASP A 148 -16.86 -13.02 -1.30
C ASP A 148 -16.14 -13.09 -2.65
N PRO A 149 -16.77 -13.61 -3.73
CA PRO A 149 -16.15 -13.73 -5.04
C PRO A 149 -15.64 -12.41 -5.64
N LEU A 150 -16.30 -11.28 -5.32
CA LEU A 150 -15.83 -9.97 -5.75
C LEU A 150 -14.51 -9.58 -5.06
N VAL A 151 -14.35 -9.93 -3.78
CA VAL A 151 -13.09 -9.73 -3.05
C VAL A 151 -11.98 -10.54 -3.71
N GLY A 152 -12.23 -11.81 -4.01
CA GLY A 152 -11.26 -12.66 -4.70
C GLY A 152 -10.87 -12.11 -6.06
N ARG A 153 -11.84 -11.71 -6.88
CA ARG A 153 -11.58 -11.11 -8.20
C ARG A 153 -10.70 -9.87 -8.11
N ASP A 154 -11.05 -8.96 -7.22
CA ASP A 154 -10.35 -7.67 -7.11
C ASP A 154 -8.93 -7.84 -6.57
N LEU A 155 -8.71 -8.81 -5.67
CA LEU A 155 -7.36 -9.20 -5.23
C LEU A 155 -6.54 -9.79 -6.38
N LEU A 156 -7.11 -10.73 -7.17
CA LEU A 156 -6.42 -11.33 -8.31
C LEU A 156 -6.02 -10.29 -9.36
N VAL A 157 -6.94 -9.37 -9.69
CA VAL A 157 -6.65 -8.28 -10.63
C VAL A 157 -5.52 -7.41 -10.11
N GLY A 158 -5.55 -7.01 -8.83
CA GLY A 158 -4.49 -6.23 -8.21
C GLY A 158 -3.13 -6.93 -8.26
N ILE A 159 -3.09 -8.22 -7.93
CA ILE A 159 -1.87 -9.04 -7.96
C ILE A 159 -1.33 -9.14 -9.39
N ALA A 160 -2.19 -9.46 -10.37
CA ALA A 160 -1.80 -9.61 -11.76
C ALA A 160 -1.19 -8.31 -12.33
N PHE A 161 -1.89 -7.18 -12.13
CA PHE A 161 -1.40 -5.88 -12.58
C PHE A 161 -0.14 -5.43 -11.83
N GLY A 162 -0.02 -5.70 -10.52
CA GLY A 162 1.17 -5.38 -9.74
C GLY A 162 2.40 -6.16 -10.21
N THR A 163 2.24 -7.45 -10.48
CA THR A 163 3.31 -8.28 -11.03
C THR A 163 3.69 -7.83 -12.45
N ALA A 164 2.71 -7.59 -13.31
CA ALA A 164 2.95 -7.12 -14.67
C ALA A 164 3.65 -5.76 -14.70
N GLU A 165 3.23 -4.82 -13.85
CA GLU A 165 3.87 -3.49 -13.73
C GLU A 165 5.34 -3.60 -13.35
N VAL A 166 5.67 -4.42 -12.36
CA VAL A 166 7.07 -4.60 -11.94
C VAL A 166 7.90 -5.24 -13.06
N CYS A 167 7.37 -6.26 -13.75
CA CYS A 167 8.05 -6.88 -14.89
C CYS A 167 8.28 -5.87 -16.04
N ILE A 168 7.27 -5.10 -16.40
CA ILE A 168 7.35 -4.06 -17.43
C ILE A 168 8.37 -2.99 -17.02
N THR A 169 8.28 -2.51 -15.78
CA THR A 169 9.17 -1.48 -15.26
C THR A 169 10.62 -1.95 -15.21
N ALA A 170 10.88 -3.18 -14.79
CA ALA A 170 12.21 -3.76 -14.76
C ALA A 170 12.80 -3.89 -16.16
N THR A 171 12.00 -4.30 -17.15
CA THR A 171 12.45 -4.50 -18.53
C THR A 171 12.67 -3.18 -19.25
N ILE A 172 11.70 -2.24 -19.20
CA ILE A 172 11.74 -0.99 -19.96
C ILE A 172 12.73 0.01 -19.33
N PHE A 173 12.72 0.12 -18.00
CA PHE A 173 13.55 1.10 -17.30
C PHE A 173 14.88 0.52 -16.80
N ASN A 174 15.20 -0.74 -17.20
CA ASN A 174 16.44 -1.44 -16.83
C ASN A 174 16.74 -1.35 -15.32
N MET A 175 15.69 -1.50 -14.51
CA MET A 175 15.84 -1.48 -13.06
C MET A 175 16.25 -2.87 -12.58
N PRO A 176 17.37 -3.01 -11.88
CA PRO A 176 17.75 -4.30 -11.31
C PRO A 176 16.70 -4.72 -10.28
N PHE A 177 16.29 -6.00 -10.31
CA PHE A 177 15.49 -6.65 -9.25
C PHE A 177 16.30 -6.82 -7.95
N VAL A 178 17.14 -5.85 -7.64
CA VAL A 178 17.87 -5.84 -6.38
C VAL A 178 17.00 -5.13 -5.36
N GLY A 179 16.52 -5.89 -4.38
CA GLY A 179 15.76 -5.34 -3.27
C GLY A 179 16.49 -4.14 -2.66
N ARG A 180 15.76 -3.06 -2.49
CA ARG A 180 16.31 -1.80 -1.93
C ARG A 180 16.64 -1.90 -0.45
N LEU A 181 16.30 -3.03 0.17
CA LEU A 181 16.59 -3.25 1.58
C LEU A 181 18.07 -3.44 1.77
N ALA A 182 18.65 -2.62 2.63
CA ALA A 182 20.04 -2.72 2.97
C ALA A 182 20.38 -4.13 3.46
N PRO A 183 21.46 -4.75 2.96
CA PRO A 183 21.90 -6.08 3.39
C PRO A 183 22.04 -6.25 4.90
N GLN A 184 22.21 -5.13 5.61
CA GLN A 184 22.36 -5.07 7.07
C GLN A 184 21.08 -5.46 7.84
N LEU A 185 19.90 -5.36 7.22
CA LEU A 185 18.61 -5.69 7.86
C LEU A 185 18.18 -7.15 7.64
N MET A 186 18.93 -7.91 6.84
CA MET A 186 18.52 -9.27 6.43
C MET A 186 18.95 -10.42 7.33
N PRO A 187 19.91 -10.30 8.30
CA PRO A 187 20.37 -11.46 9.08
C PRO A 187 19.34 -11.98 10.06
N ASN A 188 18.39 -11.14 10.51
CA ASN A 188 17.45 -11.47 11.58
C ASN A 188 16.05 -11.74 11.03
N VAL A 189 15.45 -12.85 11.45
CA VAL A 189 14.07 -13.23 11.11
C VAL A 189 13.08 -12.14 11.55
N ASP A 190 13.32 -11.50 12.69
CA ASP A 190 12.47 -10.44 13.23
C ASP A 190 12.46 -9.19 12.35
N ALA A 191 13.63 -8.77 11.85
CA ALA A 191 13.76 -7.67 10.91
C ALA A 191 12.98 -7.92 9.60
N PHE A 192 12.92 -9.18 9.20
CA PHE A 192 12.21 -9.61 8.02
C PHE A 192 10.69 -9.48 8.17
N PHE A 193 10.10 -9.95 9.28
CA PHE A 193 8.68 -9.77 9.58
C PHE A 193 8.30 -8.30 9.74
N LEU A 194 9.16 -7.50 10.38
CA LEU A 194 9.02 -6.05 10.44
C LEU A 194 8.84 -5.45 9.04
N LEU A 195 9.76 -5.76 8.12
CA LEU A 195 9.76 -5.21 6.78
C LEU A 195 8.53 -5.66 5.98
N TRP A 196 8.12 -6.91 6.15
CA TRP A 196 6.92 -7.45 5.51
C TRP A 196 5.65 -6.76 6.03
N LEU A 197 5.48 -6.60 7.34
CA LEU A 197 4.36 -5.86 7.91
C LEU A 197 4.34 -4.40 7.46
N GLN A 198 5.50 -3.77 7.30
CA GLN A 198 5.59 -2.43 6.73
C GLN A 198 5.05 -2.36 5.30
N GLN A 199 5.28 -3.39 4.45
CA GLN A 199 4.69 -3.42 3.10
C GLN A 199 3.15 -3.53 3.15
N VAL A 200 2.61 -4.30 4.10
CA VAL A 200 1.15 -4.39 4.30
C VAL A 200 0.57 -3.03 4.70
N ILE A 201 1.19 -2.36 5.67
CA ILE A 201 0.76 -1.04 6.13
C ILE A 201 0.87 -0.02 4.99
N ALA A 202 1.99 0.00 4.28
CA ALA A 202 2.24 0.89 3.14
C ALA A 202 1.22 0.67 2.02
N ALA A 203 0.84 -0.57 1.74
CA ALA A 203 -0.17 -0.89 0.74
C ALA A 203 -1.55 -0.36 1.12
N VAL A 204 -1.97 -0.57 2.36
CA VAL A 204 -3.26 -0.08 2.86
C VAL A 204 -3.29 1.45 2.86
N LEU A 205 -2.32 2.09 3.51
CA LEU A 205 -2.27 3.55 3.59
C LEU A 205 -2.05 4.19 2.21
N GLY A 206 -1.23 3.58 1.35
CA GLY A 206 -1.01 4.02 -0.02
C GLY A 206 -2.29 3.97 -0.85
N GLY A 207 -3.00 2.85 -0.84
CA GLY A 207 -4.28 2.70 -1.55
C GLY A 207 -5.32 3.73 -1.09
N LEU A 208 -5.44 3.95 0.22
CA LEU A 208 -6.33 4.97 0.80
C LEU A 208 -5.90 6.39 0.41
N SER A 209 -4.59 6.67 0.42
CA SER A 209 -4.05 7.98 0.04
C SER A 209 -4.29 8.29 -1.42
N TYR A 210 -4.08 7.32 -2.32
CA TYR A 210 -4.38 7.49 -3.75
C TYR A 210 -5.87 7.74 -4.00
N MET A 211 -6.74 7.00 -3.28
CA MET A 211 -8.18 7.24 -3.36
C MET A 211 -8.56 8.62 -2.85
N PHE A 212 -8.00 9.05 -1.72
CA PHE A 212 -8.24 10.39 -1.17
C PHE A 212 -7.78 11.51 -2.11
N LEU A 213 -6.58 11.38 -2.69
CA LEU A 213 -6.05 12.36 -3.64
C LEU A 213 -6.88 12.45 -4.92
N LEU A 214 -7.34 11.31 -5.43
CA LEU A 214 -8.23 11.27 -6.60
C LEU A 214 -9.58 11.92 -6.28
N ASP A 215 -10.17 11.64 -5.12
CA ASP A 215 -11.42 12.24 -4.69
C ASP A 215 -11.28 13.75 -4.43
N LEU A 216 -10.15 14.17 -3.85
CA LEU A 216 -9.83 15.58 -3.65
C LEU A 216 -9.72 16.32 -5.01
N SER A 217 -9.05 15.71 -5.98
CA SER A 217 -8.96 16.24 -7.34
C SER A 217 -10.35 16.33 -8.00
N ALA A 218 -11.22 15.34 -7.77
CA ALA A 218 -12.60 15.33 -8.27
C ALA A 218 -13.52 16.34 -7.57
N LEU A 219 -13.16 16.83 -6.38
CA LEU A 219 -13.85 17.96 -5.73
C LEU A 219 -13.58 19.28 -6.45
N VAL A 220 -12.34 19.48 -6.90
CA VAL A 220 -11.90 20.69 -7.59
C VAL A 220 -12.36 20.70 -9.04
N PHE A 221 -12.18 19.59 -9.73
CA PHE A 221 -12.51 19.45 -11.16
C PHE A 221 -13.82 18.70 -11.35
N ARG A 222 -14.80 19.33 -11.95
CA ARG A 222 -16.12 18.73 -12.21
C ARG A 222 -16.08 17.60 -13.23
N ARG A 223 -15.12 17.63 -14.18
CA ARG A 223 -14.95 16.61 -15.23
C ARG A 223 -13.97 15.54 -14.76
N GLN A 224 -14.37 14.28 -14.86
CA GLN A 224 -13.59 13.14 -14.38
C GLN A 224 -12.19 13.06 -15.00
N TRP A 225 -12.06 13.32 -16.30
CA TRP A 225 -10.77 13.28 -16.98
C TRP A 225 -9.81 14.37 -16.46
N LEU A 226 -10.31 15.58 -16.15
CA LEU A 226 -9.50 16.63 -15.53
C LEU A 226 -9.07 16.26 -14.12
N ALA A 227 -9.94 15.65 -13.34
CA ALA A 227 -9.61 15.19 -11.99
C ALA A 227 -8.50 14.12 -12.02
N VAL A 228 -8.60 13.15 -12.92
CA VAL A 228 -7.58 12.10 -13.11
C VAL A 228 -6.26 12.71 -13.58
N SER A 229 -6.28 13.61 -14.58
CA SER A 229 -5.07 14.27 -15.07
C SER A 229 -4.40 15.12 -13.98
N ALA A 230 -5.18 15.87 -13.20
CA ALA A 230 -4.66 16.69 -12.09
C ALA A 230 -4.06 15.80 -10.98
N PHE A 231 -4.71 14.68 -10.65
CA PHE A 231 -4.18 13.70 -9.71
C PHE A 231 -2.83 13.14 -10.19
N ILE A 232 -2.73 12.72 -11.46
CA ILE A 232 -1.50 12.16 -12.04
C ILE A 232 -0.39 13.21 -12.02
N ILE A 233 -0.66 14.41 -12.53
CA ILE A 233 0.36 15.47 -12.62
C ILE A 233 0.83 15.89 -11.22
N ALA A 234 -0.08 16.20 -10.30
CA ALA A 234 0.29 16.63 -8.96
C ALA A 234 1.11 15.56 -8.22
N THR A 235 0.67 14.30 -8.28
CA THR A 235 1.36 13.21 -7.61
C THR A 235 2.69 12.87 -8.28
N ALA A 236 2.76 12.89 -9.63
CA ALA A 236 4.01 12.67 -10.36
C ALA A 236 5.05 13.75 -10.07
N LEU A 237 4.65 15.02 -9.98
CA LEU A 237 5.54 16.11 -9.60
C LEU A 237 6.14 15.89 -8.19
N VAL A 238 5.32 15.44 -7.24
CA VAL A 238 5.80 15.13 -5.88
C VAL A 238 6.80 13.96 -5.89
N PHE A 239 6.54 12.91 -6.68
CA PHE A 239 7.48 11.79 -6.83
C PHE A 239 8.75 12.24 -7.56
N ALA A 240 8.63 12.98 -8.66
CA ALA A 240 9.76 13.49 -9.42
C ALA A 240 10.66 14.41 -8.56
N ALA A 241 10.05 15.33 -7.83
CA ALA A 241 10.73 16.19 -6.88
C ALA A 241 11.57 15.43 -5.86
N GLY A 242 11.13 14.24 -5.44
CA GLY A 242 11.84 13.48 -4.44
C GLY A 242 12.91 12.52 -4.95
N TYR A 243 12.96 12.24 -6.25
CA TYR A 243 14.00 11.36 -6.82
C TYR A 243 15.11 12.16 -7.52
N GLY A 244 15.04 13.48 -7.52
CA GLY A 244 15.95 14.34 -8.28
C GLY A 244 15.76 14.10 -9.78
N VAL A 245 15.06 14.98 -10.47
CA VAL A 245 14.80 14.84 -11.92
C VAL A 245 16.12 15.00 -12.69
N ARG A 246 16.84 13.89 -12.90
CA ARG A 246 18.08 13.85 -13.67
C ARG A 246 17.90 13.20 -15.05
N SER A 247 16.74 12.61 -15.31
CA SER A 247 16.46 11.95 -16.61
C SER A 247 14.97 11.93 -16.93
N PRO A 248 14.57 11.92 -18.22
CA PRO A 248 13.18 11.74 -18.63
C PRO A 248 12.54 10.45 -18.09
N ILE A 249 13.34 9.41 -17.90
CA ILE A 249 12.92 8.11 -17.35
C ILE A 249 12.43 8.27 -15.90
N ALA A 250 13.07 9.12 -15.11
CA ALA A 250 12.68 9.39 -13.73
C ALA A 250 11.27 9.99 -13.61
N ILE A 251 10.79 10.67 -14.66
CA ILE A 251 9.43 11.24 -14.74
C ILE A 251 8.45 10.23 -15.35
N ALA A 252 8.85 9.52 -16.39
CA ALA A 252 7.97 8.60 -17.12
C ALA A 252 7.45 7.45 -16.26
N ARG A 253 8.31 6.89 -15.40
CA ARG A 253 7.96 5.77 -14.53
C ARG A 253 6.83 6.10 -13.53
N PRO A 254 6.92 7.16 -12.69
CA PRO A 254 5.82 7.49 -11.79
C PRO A 254 4.53 7.86 -12.54
N ILE A 255 4.62 8.47 -13.71
CA ILE A 255 3.43 8.74 -14.54
C ILE A 255 2.78 7.42 -14.97
N PHE A 256 3.55 6.47 -15.49
CA PHE A 256 3.04 5.15 -15.87
C PHE A 256 2.35 4.44 -14.70
N LEU A 257 3.00 4.43 -13.53
CA LEU A 257 2.45 3.86 -12.30
C LEU A 257 1.11 4.53 -11.91
N LEU A 258 1.05 5.87 -11.95
CA LEU A 258 -0.14 6.62 -11.55
C LEU A 258 -1.29 6.50 -12.56
N VAL A 259 -1.00 6.37 -13.84
CA VAL A 259 -2.00 6.05 -14.87
C VAL A 259 -2.62 4.68 -14.56
N LEU A 260 -1.80 3.69 -14.25
CA LEU A 260 -2.26 2.35 -13.92
C LEU A 260 -3.08 2.33 -12.62
N ILE A 261 -2.62 3.01 -11.57
CA ILE A 261 -3.37 3.17 -10.31
C ILE A 261 -4.73 3.85 -10.57
N SER A 262 -4.75 4.92 -11.37
CA SER A 262 -6.00 5.63 -11.70
C SER A 262 -6.98 4.73 -12.44
N TYR A 263 -6.50 3.93 -13.38
CA TYR A 263 -7.31 2.94 -14.09
C TYR A 263 -7.87 1.89 -13.14
N LEU A 264 -7.03 1.31 -12.28
CA LEU A 264 -7.45 0.29 -11.31
C LEU A 264 -8.45 0.85 -10.30
N LEU A 265 -8.22 2.07 -9.77
CA LEU A 265 -9.14 2.75 -8.85
C LEU A 265 -10.51 2.95 -9.48
N THR A 266 -10.55 3.50 -10.68
CA THR A 266 -11.81 3.88 -11.34
C THR A 266 -12.58 2.66 -11.85
N ARG A 267 -11.89 1.58 -12.22
CA ARG A 267 -12.52 0.39 -12.81
C ARG A 267 -12.87 -0.70 -11.80
N PHE A 268 -12.01 -0.92 -10.80
CA PHE A 268 -12.15 -2.03 -9.86
C PHE A 268 -12.30 -1.55 -8.40
N GLY A 269 -11.66 -0.45 -8.03
CA GLY A 269 -11.78 0.15 -6.71
C GLY A 269 -10.56 0.01 -5.81
N VAL A 270 -10.74 0.42 -4.54
CA VAL A 270 -9.66 0.56 -3.55
C VAL A 270 -8.95 -0.76 -3.25
N LEU A 271 -9.71 -1.87 -3.09
CA LEU A 271 -9.11 -3.16 -2.73
C LEU A 271 -8.11 -3.65 -3.78
N THR A 272 -8.43 -3.44 -5.06
CA THR A 272 -7.54 -3.79 -6.17
C THR A 272 -6.24 -3.00 -6.12
N VAL A 273 -6.32 -1.70 -5.80
CA VAL A 273 -5.12 -0.86 -5.67
C VAL A 273 -4.30 -1.23 -4.45
N VAL A 274 -4.92 -1.56 -3.33
CA VAL A 274 -4.21 -2.07 -2.15
C VAL A 274 -3.44 -3.35 -2.48
N ALA A 275 -4.07 -4.31 -3.18
CA ALA A 275 -3.39 -5.53 -3.62
C ALA A 275 -2.26 -5.24 -4.63
N PHE A 276 -2.49 -4.33 -5.57
CA PHE A 276 -1.49 -3.87 -6.52
C PHE A 276 -0.27 -3.24 -5.83
N VAL A 277 -0.50 -2.28 -4.91
CA VAL A 277 0.58 -1.60 -4.17
C VAL A 277 1.33 -2.60 -3.28
N TYR A 278 0.63 -3.57 -2.69
CA TYR A 278 1.27 -4.62 -1.89
C TYR A 278 2.28 -5.42 -2.72
N VAL A 279 1.86 -5.94 -3.86
CA VAL A 279 2.73 -6.73 -4.75
C VAL A 279 3.89 -5.89 -5.26
N HIS A 280 3.61 -4.68 -5.75
CA HIS A 280 4.61 -3.73 -6.20
C HIS A 280 5.66 -3.46 -5.11
N SER A 281 5.21 -3.16 -3.89
CA SER A 281 6.11 -2.86 -2.77
C SER A 281 6.92 -4.07 -2.33
N VAL A 282 6.31 -5.25 -2.25
CA VAL A 282 7.00 -6.49 -1.87
C VAL A 282 8.09 -6.83 -2.88
N ILE A 283 7.78 -6.86 -4.18
CA ILE A 283 8.78 -7.25 -5.21
C ILE A 283 9.92 -6.23 -5.29
N LEU A 284 9.65 -4.94 -5.10
CA LEU A 284 10.71 -3.91 -5.12
C LEU A 284 11.52 -3.84 -3.82
N SER A 285 10.95 -4.24 -2.70
CA SER A 285 11.62 -4.16 -1.40
C SER A 285 12.46 -5.39 -1.11
N PHE A 286 12.01 -6.55 -1.51
CA PHE A 286 12.70 -7.82 -1.25
C PHE A 286 13.54 -8.24 -2.46
N PRO A 287 14.76 -8.76 -2.24
CA PRO A 287 15.57 -9.29 -3.34
C PRO A 287 14.90 -10.52 -3.94
N VAL A 288 14.83 -10.56 -5.26
CA VAL A 288 14.31 -11.72 -5.99
C VAL A 288 15.48 -12.50 -6.59
N THR A 289 15.61 -13.78 -6.26
CA THR A 289 16.65 -14.68 -6.81
C THR A 289 16.10 -16.06 -7.11
N ILE A 290 16.62 -16.65 -8.17
CA ILE A 290 16.40 -18.06 -8.51
C ILE A 290 17.50 -18.94 -7.88
N ASN A 291 18.64 -18.33 -7.52
CA ASN A 291 19.74 -19.03 -6.90
C ASN A 291 19.44 -19.36 -5.43
N GLN A 292 19.15 -20.63 -5.16
CA GLN A 292 18.84 -21.12 -3.82
C GLN A 292 20.05 -21.11 -2.86
N SER A 293 21.27 -21.06 -3.39
CA SER A 293 22.50 -20.95 -2.59
C SER A 293 22.78 -19.53 -2.10
N ALA A 294 22.04 -18.52 -2.59
CA ALA A 294 22.19 -17.15 -2.12
C ALA A 294 21.75 -17.04 -0.65
N TRP A 295 22.53 -16.33 0.17
CA TRP A 295 22.26 -16.15 1.59
C TRP A 295 20.88 -15.50 1.88
N TYR A 296 20.33 -14.76 0.91
CA TYR A 296 19.02 -14.11 0.98
C TYR A 296 17.89 -14.92 0.30
N ALA A 297 18.15 -16.15 -0.15
CA ALA A 297 17.16 -16.98 -0.84
C ALA A 297 15.91 -17.26 0.03
N ARG A 298 16.08 -17.42 1.34
CA ARG A 298 14.95 -17.59 2.28
C ARG A 298 14.02 -16.38 2.29
N VAL A 299 14.56 -15.18 2.18
CA VAL A 299 13.82 -13.92 2.13
C VAL A 299 13.00 -13.83 0.84
N THR A 300 13.61 -14.17 -0.30
CA THR A 300 12.92 -14.28 -1.58
C THR A 300 11.76 -15.27 -1.52
N LEU A 301 12.01 -16.46 -0.95
CA LEU A 301 10.99 -17.51 -0.84
C LEU A 301 9.78 -17.04 -0.03
N PHE A 302 10.00 -16.39 1.10
CA PHE A 302 8.90 -15.88 1.92
C PHE A 302 8.14 -14.74 1.21
N ALA A 303 8.83 -13.77 0.61
CA ALA A 303 8.20 -12.67 -0.10
C ALA A 303 7.32 -13.19 -1.25
N THR A 304 7.85 -14.10 -2.06
CA THR A 304 7.09 -14.73 -3.16
C THR A 304 5.97 -15.62 -2.64
N ALA A 305 6.20 -16.38 -1.58
CA ALA A 305 5.17 -17.21 -0.95
C ALA A 305 4.01 -16.37 -0.40
N SER A 306 4.29 -15.22 0.20
CA SER A 306 3.23 -14.32 0.70
C SER A 306 2.30 -13.83 -0.41
N VAL A 307 2.85 -13.46 -1.56
CA VAL A 307 2.06 -13.06 -2.75
C VAL A 307 1.29 -14.26 -3.30
N LEU A 308 1.94 -15.42 -3.40
CA LEU A 308 1.32 -16.63 -3.93
C LEU A 308 0.16 -17.12 -3.05
N ILE A 309 0.30 -17.09 -1.73
CA ILE A 309 -0.76 -17.47 -0.78
C ILE A 309 -1.99 -16.58 -0.97
N ILE A 310 -1.79 -15.26 -1.08
CA ILE A 310 -2.90 -14.32 -1.33
C ILE A 310 -3.53 -14.59 -2.70
N ALA A 311 -2.73 -14.88 -3.73
CA ALA A 311 -3.23 -15.21 -5.06
C ALA A 311 -4.05 -16.50 -5.07
N LEU A 312 -3.57 -17.57 -4.42
CA LEU A 312 -4.28 -18.84 -4.29
C LEU A 312 -5.59 -18.67 -3.50
N TYR A 313 -5.55 -17.93 -2.39
CA TYR A 313 -6.75 -17.59 -1.62
C TYR A 313 -7.77 -16.85 -2.49
N ALA A 314 -7.34 -15.83 -3.21
CA ALA A 314 -8.18 -15.02 -4.08
C ALA A 314 -8.77 -15.85 -5.24
N PHE A 315 -7.97 -16.74 -5.82
CA PHE A 315 -8.42 -17.68 -6.85
C PHE A 315 -9.49 -18.63 -6.32
N HIS A 316 -9.25 -19.25 -5.17
CA HIS A 316 -10.20 -20.16 -4.54
C HIS A 316 -11.54 -19.46 -4.21
N THR A 317 -11.48 -18.24 -3.66
CA THR A 317 -12.69 -17.47 -3.35
C THR A 317 -13.47 -17.06 -4.59
N THR A 318 -12.78 -16.77 -5.69
CA THR A 318 -13.43 -16.43 -6.98
C THR A 318 -14.17 -17.66 -7.55
N LEU A 319 -13.62 -18.86 -7.42
CA LEU A 319 -14.23 -20.09 -7.89
C LEU A 319 -15.46 -20.49 -7.07
N ALA A 320 -15.44 -20.31 -5.77
CA ALA A 320 -16.56 -20.62 -4.88
C ALA A 320 -17.85 -19.90 -5.27
N GLY A 321 -17.77 -18.72 -5.88
CA GLY A 321 -18.92 -17.98 -6.41
C GLY A 321 -19.52 -18.56 -7.70
N ARG A 322 -18.79 -19.42 -8.43
CA ARG A 322 -19.29 -20.06 -9.66
C ARG A 322 -20.13 -21.32 -9.38
N VAL A 323 -19.97 -21.93 -8.23
CA VAL A 323 -20.72 -23.15 -7.84
C VAL A 323 -22.17 -22.84 -7.44
N VAL A 324 -22.51 -21.60 -7.15
CA VAL A 324 -23.88 -21.13 -6.80
C VAL A 324 -24.57 -20.51 -8.03
N GLY A 325 -24.32 -21.00 -9.22
CA GLY A 325 -25.02 -20.60 -10.44
C GLY A 325 -26.08 -21.63 -10.85
N PRO A 326 -27.05 -21.30 -11.61
CA PRO A 326 -28.50 -21.19 -11.58
C PRO A 326 -29.28 -22.50 -11.63
N SER A 327 -29.03 -23.45 -10.73
CA SER A 327 -29.87 -24.65 -10.57
C SER A 327 -31.08 -24.47 -9.63
N SER A 328 -31.17 -23.34 -8.92
CA SER A 328 -32.27 -23.08 -7.99
C SER A 328 -33.48 -22.33 -8.59
N MET A 329 -33.41 -21.91 -9.86
CA MET A 329 -34.51 -21.19 -10.53
C MET A 329 -35.47 -22.10 -11.35
N ARG A 330 -35.31 -23.43 -11.35
CA ARG A 330 -36.14 -24.33 -12.16
C ARG A 330 -37.22 -25.12 -11.40
N ILE A 331 -37.50 -24.82 -10.14
CA ILE A 331 -38.49 -25.63 -9.37
C ILE A 331 -39.81 -24.90 -9.10
N SER A 332 -40.02 -23.67 -9.49
CA SER A 332 -41.29 -22.98 -9.17
C SER A 332 -42.28 -22.80 -10.34
N SER A 333 -42.02 -23.38 -11.51
CA SER A 333 -42.93 -23.23 -12.67
C SER A 333 -43.77 -24.48 -13.05
N ARG A 334 -43.92 -25.46 -12.14
CA ARG A 334 -44.77 -26.62 -12.37
C ARG A 334 -45.73 -26.87 -11.22
N SER A 335 -46.65 -25.95 -10.95
CA SER A 335 -47.89 -26.24 -10.19
C SER A 335 -48.96 -25.20 -10.55
N GLY A 336 -49.27 -25.07 -11.81
CA GLY A 336 -50.48 -24.41 -12.29
C GLY A 336 -51.53 -25.47 -12.63
N LYS A 337 -52.21 -26.06 -11.64
CA LYS A 337 -53.48 -26.76 -11.89
C LYS A 337 -54.56 -25.74 -12.15
N THR A 338 -55.03 -25.70 -13.36
CA THR A 338 -56.25 -25.01 -13.78
C THR A 338 -57.46 -25.62 -13.05
N PRO A 339 -58.35 -24.84 -12.43
CA PRO A 339 -59.66 -25.32 -12.01
C PRO A 339 -60.61 -25.36 -13.20
N THR A 340 -61.25 -26.50 -13.39
CA THR A 340 -62.36 -26.72 -14.33
C THR A 340 -63.60 -25.90 -13.91
N PRO A 341 -64.34 -25.26 -14.82
CA PRO A 341 -65.60 -24.64 -14.53
C PRO A 341 -66.73 -25.67 -14.40
N THR A 342 -67.39 -25.68 -13.27
CA THR A 342 -68.68 -26.39 -13.07
C THR A 342 -69.76 -25.48 -13.63
N SER A 343 -70.55 -26.01 -14.58
CA SER A 343 -71.80 -25.47 -15.11
C SER A 343 -72.94 -25.47 -14.12
N PRO A 344 -73.87 -24.49 -14.13
CA PRO A 344 -75.07 -24.47 -13.31
C PRO A 344 -76.19 -25.23 -13.99
N SER A 345 -76.93 -26.00 -13.21
CA SER A 345 -78.37 -26.40 -13.48
C SER A 345 -79.24 -25.83 -12.38
#